data_ee8ca855364ad57d37f8e5959d6c6562
#
_entry.id   ee8ca855364ad57d37f8e5959d6c6562
#
_cell.length_a   1.000
_cell.length_b   1.000
_cell.length_c   1.000
_cell.angle_alpha   90.00
_cell.angle_beta   90.00
_cell.angle_gamma   90.00
#
_symmetry.space_group_name_H-M   'P 1'
#
loop_
_entity.id
_entity.type
_entity.pdbx_description
1 polymer ?
#
loop_
_entity_poly.entity_id
_entity_poly.type
_entity_poly.pdbx_seq_one_letter_code
_entity_poly.pdbx_strand_id
1 'polypeptide(L)'
;MTKQQYEAMEPFKAQFALAKTNFVRISRSDLDIIRRTYNDVFKKNLQVSNMNCNSCVIKMMKAMGAEVEKFEKWYEARHGKNAVENEGNSNVPEQNEA
;
A
#
# COMPACT_ATOMS: atom_id res chain seq x y z
N MET A 1 3.14 7.60 -3.21
CA MET A 1 3.55 6.21 -3.55
C MET A 1 3.69 6.11 -5.06
N THR A 2 4.59 5.29 -5.51
CA THR A 2 4.78 5.10 -6.94
C THR A 2 3.90 3.96 -7.43
N LYS A 3 3.76 3.83 -8.74
CA LYS A 3 2.97 2.74 -9.29
C LYS A 3 3.55 1.39 -8.89
N GLN A 4 4.88 1.29 -8.86
CA GLN A 4 5.52 0.06 -8.47
C GLN A 4 5.18 -0.30 -7.03
N GLN A 5 5.19 0.68 -6.14
CA GLN A 5 4.83 0.45 -4.75
C GLN A 5 3.36 0.06 -4.63
N TYR A 6 2.52 0.69 -5.42
CA TYR A 6 1.10 0.36 -5.41
C TYR A 6 0.88 -1.08 -5.86
N GLU A 7 1.57 -1.50 -6.92
CA GLU A 7 1.41 -2.86 -7.41
C GLU A 7 1.90 -3.88 -6.38
N ALA A 8 2.94 -3.53 -5.63
CA ALA A 8 3.42 -4.42 -4.59
C ALA A 8 2.40 -4.57 -3.47
N MET A 9 1.57 -3.55 -3.25
CA MET A 9 0.60 -3.59 -2.18
C MET A 9 -0.75 -4.15 -2.61
N GLU A 10 -0.99 -4.26 -3.90
CA GLU A 10 -2.27 -4.74 -4.39
C GLU A 10 -2.69 -6.08 -3.83
N PRO A 11 -1.83 -7.08 -3.71
CA PRO A 11 -2.23 -8.37 -3.18
C PRO A 11 -2.70 -8.32 -1.74
N PHE A 12 -2.42 -7.21 -1.04
CA PHE A 12 -2.75 -7.10 0.36
C PHE A 12 -3.95 -6.20 0.64
N LYS A 13 -4.69 -5.83 -0.39
CA LYS A 13 -5.81 -4.91 -0.20
C LYS A 13 -6.86 -5.44 0.77
N ALA A 14 -7.11 -6.74 0.74
CA ALA A 14 -8.05 -7.34 1.68
C ALA A 14 -7.54 -7.19 3.11
N GLN A 15 -6.22 -7.27 3.29
CA GLN A 15 -5.64 -7.13 4.61
C GLN A 15 -5.79 -5.69 5.11
N PHE A 16 -5.61 -4.72 4.22
CA PHE A 16 -5.79 -3.32 4.59
C PHE A 16 -7.24 -3.06 5.00
N ALA A 17 -8.19 -3.69 4.30
CA ALA A 17 -9.60 -3.53 4.65
C ALA A 17 -9.88 -4.10 6.04
N LEU A 18 -9.28 -5.24 6.37
CA LEU A 18 -9.44 -5.82 7.69
C LEU A 18 -8.85 -4.90 8.76
N ALA A 19 -7.72 -4.29 8.47
CA ALA A 19 -7.08 -3.42 9.44
C ALA A 19 -7.95 -2.22 9.80
N LYS A 20 -8.82 -1.80 8.90
CA LYS A 20 -9.72 -0.70 9.21
C LYS A 20 -10.65 -1.05 10.37
N THR A 21 -10.88 -2.35 10.59
CA THR A 21 -11.69 -2.76 11.71
C THR A 21 -10.82 -3.22 12.87
N ASN A 22 -9.56 -2.82 12.87
CA ASN A 22 -8.59 -3.16 13.91
C ASN A 22 -8.29 -4.65 13.96
N PHE A 23 -8.35 -5.31 12.81
CA PHE A 23 -8.06 -6.73 12.74
C PHE A 23 -6.95 -6.97 11.73
N VAL A 24 -5.98 -7.80 12.11
CA VAL A 24 -4.88 -8.10 11.22
C VAL A 24 -4.69 -9.61 11.16
N ARG A 25 -4.62 -10.15 9.94
CA ARG A 25 -4.39 -11.56 9.79
C ARG A 25 -3.49 -11.70 8.57
N ILE A 26 -2.20 -11.81 8.80
CA ILE A 26 -1.25 -11.76 7.72
C ILE A 26 -0.01 -12.55 8.11
N SER A 27 0.62 -13.19 7.16
CA SER A 27 1.82 -13.96 7.43
C SER A 27 2.99 -13.02 7.69
N ARG A 28 4.03 -13.55 8.33
CA ARG A 28 5.21 -12.75 8.61
C ARG A 28 5.91 -12.29 7.36
N SER A 29 5.97 -13.14 6.35
CA SER A 29 6.65 -12.75 5.12
C SER A 29 5.91 -11.64 4.40
N ASP A 30 4.58 -11.70 4.40
CA ASP A 30 3.80 -10.65 3.77
C ASP A 30 3.90 -9.37 4.56
N LEU A 31 3.89 -9.48 5.88
CA LEU A 31 4.02 -8.31 6.73
C LEU A 31 5.36 -7.62 6.50
N ASP A 32 6.41 -8.41 6.25
CA ASP A 32 7.72 -7.83 6.00
C ASP A 32 7.73 -7.03 4.70
N ILE A 33 7.04 -7.50 3.69
CA ILE A 33 6.94 -6.78 2.44
C ILE A 33 6.23 -5.45 2.66
N ILE A 34 5.15 -5.46 3.42
CA ILE A 34 4.40 -4.24 3.71
C ILE A 34 5.25 -3.29 4.53
N ARG A 35 5.98 -3.79 5.52
CA ARG A 35 6.84 -2.95 6.36
C ARG A 35 7.90 -2.24 5.53
N ARG A 36 8.54 -2.97 4.63
CA ARG A 36 9.57 -2.36 3.79
C ARG A 36 8.99 -1.30 2.88
N THR A 37 7.84 -1.56 2.31
CA THR A 37 7.19 -0.59 1.44
C THR A 37 6.75 0.63 2.25
N TYR A 38 6.24 0.40 3.45
CA TYR A 38 5.84 1.48 4.33
C TYR A 38 7.05 2.39 4.64
N ASN A 39 8.18 1.78 4.97
CA ASN A 39 9.38 2.56 5.27
C ASN A 39 9.79 3.40 4.06
N ASP A 40 9.64 2.83 2.88
CA ASP A 40 10.02 3.51 1.67
C ASP A 40 9.06 4.66 1.35
N VAL A 41 7.77 4.43 1.49
CA VAL A 41 6.78 5.44 1.16
C VAL A 41 6.81 6.59 2.16
N PHE A 42 6.91 6.27 3.45
CA PHE A 42 6.81 7.30 4.47
C PHE A 42 8.17 7.76 5.00
N LYS A 43 9.25 7.24 4.45
CA LYS A 43 10.60 7.59 4.89
C LYS A 43 10.77 7.31 6.37
N LYS A 44 10.32 6.13 6.77
CA LYS A 44 10.44 5.69 8.15
C LYS A 44 11.44 4.56 8.26
N ASN A 45 11.65 4.09 9.46
CA ASN A 45 12.63 3.05 9.67
C ASN A 45 12.11 2.05 10.70
N LEU A 46 10.92 1.51 10.45
CA LEU A 46 10.37 0.51 11.34
C LEU A 46 11.18 -0.77 11.25
N GLN A 47 11.48 -1.34 12.38
CA GLN A 47 12.27 -2.55 12.45
C GLN A 47 11.36 -3.77 12.50
N VAL A 48 11.93 -4.93 12.23
CA VAL A 48 11.15 -6.16 12.31
C VAL A 48 10.58 -6.33 13.72
N SER A 49 11.34 -5.94 14.73
CA SER A 49 10.86 -6.09 16.11
C SER A 49 9.63 -5.23 16.39
N ASN A 50 9.43 -4.15 15.66
CA ASN A 50 8.24 -3.34 15.85
C ASN A 50 6.99 -4.08 15.41
N MET A 51 7.14 -5.12 14.61
CA MET A 51 6.00 -5.88 14.14
C MET A 51 5.50 -6.89 15.15
N ASN A 52 6.13 -6.95 16.31
CA ASN A 52 5.65 -7.79 17.39
C ASN A 52 4.55 -7.08 18.19
N CYS A 53 4.35 -5.82 17.92
CA CYS A 53 3.34 -5.03 18.60
C CYS A 53 2.11 -4.98 17.72
N ASN A 54 1.03 -5.58 18.15
CA ASN A 54 -0.17 -5.67 17.32
C ASN A 54 -0.74 -4.31 16.95
N SER A 55 -0.76 -3.39 17.88
CA SER A 55 -1.28 -2.06 17.57
C SER A 55 -0.36 -1.30 16.63
N CYS A 56 0.94 -1.58 16.67
CA CYS A 56 1.87 -0.96 15.75
C CYS A 56 1.63 -1.46 14.33
N VAL A 57 1.36 -2.75 14.20
CA VAL A 57 1.07 -3.33 12.90
C VAL A 57 -0.23 -2.76 12.34
N ILE A 58 -1.26 -2.67 13.18
CA ILE A 58 -2.54 -2.12 12.73
C ILE A 58 -2.35 -0.68 12.26
N LYS A 59 -1.58 0.11 12.99
CA LYS A 59 -1.35 1.49 12.61
C LYS A 59 -0.65 1.57 11.27
N MET A 60 0.38 0.75 11.07
CA MET A 60 1.10 0.72 9.81
C MET A 60 0.17 0.32 8.67
N MET A 61 -0.65 -0.72 8.89
CA MET A 61 -1.55 -1.21 7.86
C MET A 61 -2.59 -0.16 7.49
N LYS A 62 -3.11 0.54 8.48
CA LYS A 62 -4.09 1.60 8.21
C LYS A 62 -3.47 2.72 7.38
N ALA A 63 -2.26 3.10 7.71
CA ALA A 63 -1.58 4.16 6.98
C ALA A 63 -1.30 3.74 5.54
N MET A 64 -0.85 2.50 5.34
CA MET A 64 -0.60 2.01 3.99
C MET A 64 -1.90 1.89 3.20
N GLY A 65 -2.95 1.41 3.83
CA GLY A 65 -4.24 1.30 3.15
C GLY A 65 -4.73 2.66 2.68
N ALA A 66 -4.55 3.67 3.50
CA ALA A 66 -4.93 5.02 3.11
C ALA A 66 -4.13 5.51 1.92
N GLU A 67 -2.82 5.20 1.88
CA GLU A 67 -1.99 5.60 0.76
C GLU A 67 -2.37 4.86 -0.51
N VAL A 68 -2.74 3.59 -0.41
CA VAL A 68 -3.18 2.82 -1.55
C VAL A 68 -4.46 3.44 -2.12
N GLU A 69 -5.39 3.81 -1.25
CA GLU A 69 -6.64 4.43 -1.68
C GLU A 69 -6.39 5.78 -2.34
N LYS A 70 -5.48 6.55 -1.79
CA LYS A 70 -5.14 7.84 -2.38
C LYS A 70 -4.55 7.66 -3.76
N PHE A 71 -3.70 6.67 -3.94
CA PHE A 71 -3.11 6.41 -5.23
C PHE A 71 -4.18 5.99 -6.23
N GLU A 72 -5.12 5.16 -5.81
CA GLU A 72 -6.19 4.72 -6.69
C GLU A 72 -7.04 5.89 -7.16
N LYS A 73 -7.37 6.79 -6.25
CA LYS A 73 -8.15 7.96 -6.63
C LYS A 73 -7.40 8.87 -7.56
N TRP A 74 -6.13 9.06 -7.28
CA TRP A 74 -5.30 9.90 -8.13
C TRP A 74 -5.21 9.31 -9.54
N TYR A 75 -5.00 7.99 -9.60
CA TYR A 75 -4.84 7.31 -10.87
C TYR A 75 -6.14 7.39 -11.68
N GLU A 76 -7.26 7.15 -11.03
CA GLU A 76 -8.55 7.23 -11.70
C GLU A 76 -8.84 8.63 -12.21
N ALA A 77 -8.49 9.63 -11.44
CA ALA A 77 -8.72 11.00 -11.85
C ALA A 77 -7.92 11.36 -13.08
N ARG A 78 -6.74 10.76 -13.22
CA ARG A 78 -5.92 11.10 -14.36
C ARG A 78 -6.20 10.23 -15.58
N HIS A 79 -6.60 8.98 -15.38
CA HIS A 79 -6.74 8.03 -16.48
C HIS A 79 -8.15 7.50 -16.65
N GLY A 80 -9.04 7.76 -15.72
CA GLY A 80 -10.37 7.20 -15.77
C GLY A 80 -10.45 5.89 -15.07
N LYS A 81 -11.70 5.45 -14.83
CA LYS A 81 -11.88 4.26 -14.09
C LYS A 81 -11.30 3.05 -14.71
N ASN A 82 -11.30 2.94 -16.01
CA ASN A 82 -10.82 1.76 -16.65
C ASN A 82 -9.33 1.75 -16.80
N ALA A 83 -8.68 2.81 -16.50
CA ALA A 83 -7.25 2.88 -16.74
C ALA A 83 -6.47 1.92 -15.88
N VAL A 84 -6.95 1.65 -14.69
CA VAL A 84 -6.25 0.75 -13.82
C VAL A 84 -6.28 -0.64 -14.38
N GLU A 85 -7.37 -0.98 -15.01
CA GLU A 85 -7.47 -2.28 -15.58
C GLU A 85 -6.73 -2.39 -16.85
N ASN A 86 -6.57 -1.29 -17.57
CA ASN A 86 -5.91 -1.32 -18.80
C ASN A 86 -4.52 -0.84 -18.71
N GLU A 87 -3.85 -1.09 -17.68
CA GLU A 87 -2.66 -0.49 -17.52
C GLU A 87 -1.66 -0.96 -18.47
N GLY A 88 -1.90 -1.90 -19.17
CA GLY A 88 -0.96 -2.25 -20.12
C GLY A 88 -0.60 -1.15 -20.99
N ASN A 89 -1.42 -0.25 -21.23
CA ASN A 89 -1.07 0.76 -22.05
C ASN A 89 -0.72 1.95 -21.41
N SER A 90 -0.43 2.02 -20.30
CA SER A 90 -0.30 3.19 -19.72
C SER A 90 0.93 3.64 -19.70
N ASN A 91 1.25 4.51 -20.01
CA ASN A 91 2.35 5.10 -19.83
C ASN A 91 2.13 5.79 -18.70
N VAL A 92 1.70 5.42 -17.88
CA VAL A 92 1.46 5.97 -16.81
C VAL A 92 2.42 6.69 -16.29
N PRO A 93 2.23 7.63 -15.95
CA PRO A 93 3.10 8.50 -15.45
C PRO A 93 3.41 8.27 -14.19
N GLU A 94 3.41 7.46 -13.87
CA GLU A 94 3.62 7.24 -12.69
C GLU A 94 4.58 7.88 -12.27
N GLN A 95 5.08 8.17 -12.97
CA GLN A 95 5.99 8.70 -12.65
C GLN A 95 5.85 9.80 -12.10
N ASN A 96 5.39 10.26 -12.23
CA ASN A 96 5.39 11.39 -11.78
C ASN A 96 4.93 11.45 -10.66
N GLU A 97 4.80 10.92 -10.32
CA GLU A 97 4.39 11.07 -9.34
C GLU A 97 4.95 11.31 -8.58
N ALA A 98 5.45 11.37 -8.75
CA ALA A 98 5.95 11.59 -7.93
C ALA A 98 5.86 12.26 -7.50
#